data_22348a6e02d04b765d898d9c51e86d4f
#
_entry.id   22348a6e02d04b765d898d9c51e86d4f
#
_cell.length_a   1.000
_cell.length_b   1.000
_cell.length_c   1.000
_cell.angle_alpha   90.00
_cell.angle_beta   90.00
_cell.angle_gamma   90.00
#
_symmetry.space_group_name_H-M   'P 1'
#
loop_
_entity.id
_entity.type
_entity.pdbx_description
1 polymer ?
#
loop_
_entity_poly.entity_id
_entity_poly.type
_entity_poly.pdbx_seq_one_letter_code
_entity_poly.pdbx_strand_id
1 'polypeptide(L)'
;MRILFSLDNYDHATGGAEMSMQALAHQIALRGHEVRVFQRDRSVRTYDDGPIHVHTHPLPASHLIRDQDLDTIRWNRHWEPLLDHFINETRFDLIVTQNRLLFSTVKVATRRHIPVAVFVRAFSMFCPLQFRSREALTECDRRCETCLPWRMRLKYRFIRRNLGQYEAGLRSATLLIANSIYMRDVLHRFYNLEAEVVYPAIEWKRYESPTRRADRVLFVKPQYVKGLPIFLQIAAQMRDTPFLVAGKIGRHTRRKFRGLDNVECLGWVKHMKDVYARTRVLLGPSIWPEPFGRVFVEAAANGIPSIASARGGIPEAVGKGGILIKDIFDSSRWVEALRRLENPTVYAICAENAYAHAKKFTAAESLNQFIRSVHKAIGLEL
;
A
#
# COMPACT_ATOMS: atom_id res chain seq x y z
N MET A 1 10.31 19.25 16.91
CA MET A 1 10.30 19.64 15.49
C MET A 1 8.88 19.85 15.02
N ARG A 2 8.70 20.65 13.97
CA ARG A 2 7.43 20.82 13.25
C ARG A 2 7.47 20.08 11.93
N ILE A 3 6.58 19.12 11.75
CA ILE A 3 6.56 18.24 10.58
C ILE A 3 5.22 18.39 9.86
N LEU A 4 5.30 18.66 8.56
CA LEU A 4 4.14 18.78 7.69
C LEU A 4 3.94 17.53 6.86
N PHE A 5 2.77 16.94 6.92
CA PHE A 5 2.32 15.90 6.00
C PHE A 5 1.46 16.54 4.90
N SER A 6 1.98 16.59 3.67
CA SER A 6 1.25 17.09 2.49
C SER A 6 0.71 15.91 1.70
N LEU A 7 -0.61 15.66 1.76
CA LEU A 7 -1.22 14.41 1.32
C LEU A 7 -2.45 14.63 0.43
N ASP A 8 -2.69 13.73 -0.50
CA ASP A 8 -3.92 13.70 -1.29
C ASP A 8 -5.09 13.02 -0.56
N ASN A 9 -4.80 12.23 0.48
CA ASN A 9 -5.80 11.58 1.33
C ASN A 9 -5.18 11.17 2.67
N TYR A 10 -5.79 11.60 3.78
CA TYR A 10 -5.40 11.25 5.14
C TYR A 10 -6.59 10.65 5.91
N ASP A 11 -7.75 11.33 5.98
CA ASP A 11 -8.91 10.94 6.78
C ASP A 11 -9.62 9.68 6.31
N HIS A 12 -9.69 9.51 5.00
CA HIS A 12 -10.39 8.38 4.41
C HIS A 12 -9.41 7.26 4.13
N ALA A 13 -8.76 6.77 5.18
CA ALA A 13 -7.79 5.67 5.11
C ALA A 13 -8.44 4.38 4.57
N THR A 14 -8.77 4.40 3.28
CA THR A 14 -9.36 3.26 2.56
C THR A 14 -8.30 2.33 1.96
N GLY A 15 -7.05 2.80 1.92
CA GLY A 15 -5.90 2.08 1.39
C GLY A 15 -4.81 1.85 2.43
N GLY A 16 -3.96 0.86 2.17
CA GLY A 16 -2.86 0.52 3.08
C GLY A 16 -1.79 1.61 3.19
N ALA A 17 -1.61 2.42 2.14
CA ALA A 17 -0.65 3.52 2.13
C ALA A 17 -1.10 4.67 3.05
N GLU A 18 -2.38 5.04 2.97
CA GLU A 18 -3.01 6.08 3.78
C GLU A 18 -3.01 5.69 5.26
N MET A 19 -3.43 4.46 5.57
CA MET A 19 -3.41 3.94 6.95
C MET A 19 -2.01 3.92 7.55
N SER A 20 -0.97 3.58 6.77
CA SER A 20 0.41 3.60 7.26
C SER A 20 0.92 5.02 7.49
N MET A 21 0.50 5.98 6.67
CA MET A 21 0.90 7.37 6.83
C MET A 21 0.25 7.97 8.07
N GLN A 22 -1.02 7.67 8.30
CA GLN A 22 -1.75 8.09 9.51
C GLN A 22 -1.07 7.51 10.76
N ALA A 23 -0.79 6.19 10.78
CA ALA A 23 -0.10 5.56 11.89
C ALA A 23 1.29 6.16 12.15
N LEU A 24 2.06 6.47 11.12
CA LEU A 24 3.37 7.12 11.25
C LEU A 24 3.25 8.53 11.82
N ALA A 25 2.30 9.34 11.33
CA ALA A 25 2.06 10.69 11.81
C ALA A 25 1.69 10.70 13.31
N HIS A 26 0.80 9.80 13.73
CA HIS A 26 0.46 9.63 15.14
C HIS A 26 1.66 9.23 16.00
N GLN A 27 2.49 8.30 15.54
CA GLN A 27 3.69 7.88 16.29
C GLN A 27 4.70 9.02 16.43
N ILE A 28 4.85 9.87 15.43
CA ILE A 28 5.71 11.06 15.47
C ILE A 28 5.17 12.07 16.49
N ALA A 29 3.86 12.33 16.47
CA ALA A 29 3.22 13.26 17.40
C ALA A 29 3.29 12.76 18.85
N LEU A 30 3.13 11.45 19.09
CA LEU A 30 3.28 10.83 20.42
C LEU A 30 4.72 10.93 20.98
N ARG A 31 5.72 11.20 20.15
CA ARG A 31 7.10 11.51 20.56
C ARG A 31 7.32 12.99 20.91
N GLY A 32 6.28 13.81 20.89
CA GLY A 32 6.35 15.22 21.27
C GLY A 32 6.69 16.17 20.11
N HIS A 33 6.63 15.70 18.86
CA HIS A 33 6.79 16.58 17.70
C HIS A 33 5.45 17.20 17.30
N GLU A 34 5.47 18.46 16.89
CA GLU A 34 4.29 19.12 16.32
C GLU A 34 4.04 18.57 14.90
N VAL A 35 2.93 17.91 14.69
CA VAL A 35 2.54 17.33 13.41
C VAL A 35 1.34 18.06 12.86
N ARG A 36 1.47 18.58 11.64
CA ARG A 36 0.36 19.14 10.87
C ARG A 36 0.15 18.34 9.59
N VAL A 37 -1.11 18.18 9.22
CA VAL A 37 -1.51 17.55 7.96
C VAL A 37 -2.19 18.60 7.10
N PHE A 38 -1.70 18.76 5.88
CA PHE A 38 -2.36 19.54 4.83
C PHE A 38 -2.81 18.57 3.75
N GLN A 39 -4.12 18.37 3.62
CA GLN A 39 -4.68 17.36 2.74
C GLN A 39 -5.78 17.90 1.83
N ARG A 40 -6.02 17.17 0.74
CA ARG A 40 -7.16 17.40 -0.14
C ARG A 40 -8.45 16.85 0.50
N ASP A 41 -9.54 17.65 0.43
CA ASP A 41 -10.88 17.19 0.77
C ASP A 41 -11.91 17.91 -0.14
N ARG A 42 -13.19 17.84 0.19
CA ARG A 42 -14.30 18.48 -0.53
C ARG A 42 -14.50 19.95 -0.13
N SER A 43 -14.05 20.32 1.05
CA SER A 43 -14.21 21.67 1.63
C SER A 43 -12.98 22.07 2.43
N VAL A 44 -12.84 23.36 2.69
CA VAL A 44 -11.85 23.89 3.64
C VAL A 44 -12.36 23.61 5.05
N ARG A 45 -11.59 22.88 5.82
CA ARG A 45 -11.86 22.57 7.23
C ARG A 45 -10.55 22.51 8.01
N THR A 46 -10.63 22.81 9.29
CA THR A 46 -9.56 22.56 10.25
C THR A 46 -10.14 21.77 11.41
N TYR A 47 -9.45 20.72 11.82
CA TYR A 47 -9.85 19.87 12.95
C TYR A 47 -8.65 19.14 13.50
N ASP A 48 -8.81 18.54 14.68
CA ASP A 48 -7.78 17.75 15.34
C ASP A 48 -8.08 16.25 15.21
N ASP A 49 -7.05 15.47 14.82
CA ASP A 49 -7.04 14.01 14.89
C ASP A 49 -6.09 13.60 16.02
N GLY A 50 -6.61 13.58 17.25
CA GLY A 50 -5.80 13.45 18.47
C GLY A 50 -4.77 14.57 18.59
N PRO A 51 -3.47 14.31 18.62
CA PRO A 51 -2.44 15.34 18.72
C PRO A 51 -2.07 16.00 17.37
N ILE A 52 -2.76 15.68 16.30
CA ILE A 52 -2.43 16.12 14.94
C ILE A 52 -3.41 17.19 14.47
N HIS A 53 -2.91 18.34 14.04
CA HIS A 53 -3.73 19.40 13.45
C HIS A 53 -3.90 19.16 11.93
N VAL A 54 -5.14 18.97 11.49
CA VAL A 54 -5.47 18.67 10.09
C VAL A 54 -6.14 19.85 9.42
N HIS A 55 -5.57 20.28 8.30
CA HIS A 55 -6.12 21.30 7.42
C HIS A 55 -6.49 20.68 6.08
N THR A 56 -7.70 20.94 5.61
CA THR A 56 -8.19 20.38 4.35
C THR A 56 -8.44 21.49 3.34
N HIS A 57 -8.21 21.17 2.06
CA HIS A 57 -8.48 22.09 0.97
C HIS A 57 -9.09 21.38 -0.25
N PRO A 58 -10.11 21.97 -0.92
CA PRO A 58 -10.68 21.39 -2.11
C PRO A 58 -9.75 21.51 -3.29
N LEU A 59 -9.70 20.47 -4.12
CA LEU A 59 -9.06 20.50 -5.42
C LEU A 59 -10.11 20.27 -6.51
N PRO A 60 -9.94 20.88 -7.71
CA PRO A 60 -10.90 20.77 -8.77
C PRO A 60 -11.10 19.31 -9.19
N ALA A 61 -12.35 18.84 -9.17
CA ALA A 61 -12.73 17.56 -9.73
C ALA A 61 -12.99 17.71 -11.22
N SER A 62 -12.53 16.77 -12.04
CA SER A 62 -12.95 16.72 -13.43
C SER A 62 -14.38 16.14 -13.50
N HIS A 63 -15.36 17.00 -13.76
CA HIS A 63 -16.76 16.57 -13.89
C HIS A 63 -17.06 15.86 -15.22
N LEU A 64 -16.30 16.16 -16.26
CA LEU A 64 -16.55 15.71 -17.64
C LEU A 64 -15.76 14.46 -18.04
N ILE A 65 -14.54 14.31 -17.57
CA ILE A 65 -13.67 13.17 -17.90
C ILE A 65 -12.96 12.74 -16.61
N ARG A 66 -13.34 11.58 -16.06
CA ARG A 66 -12.63 10.96 -14.94
C ARG A 66 -11.30 10.38 -15.43
N ASP A 67 -10.31 11.24 -15.58
CA ASP A 67 -8.97 10.89 -16.01
C ASP A 67 -7.96 11.12 -14.88
N GLN A 68 -7.38 10.05 -14.38
CA GLN A 68 -6.46 10.10 -13.23
C GLN A 68 -5.20 10.91 -13.53
N ASP A 69 -4.68 10.87 -14.76
CA ASP A 69 -3.47 11.59 -15.14
C ASP A 69 -3.73 13.09 -15.26
N LEU A 70 -4.83 13.47 -15.92
CA LEU A 70 -5.27 14.87 -16.02
C LEU A 70 -5.57 15.46 -14.65
N ASP A 71 -6.27 14.73 -13.79
CA ASP A 71 -6.56 15.16 -12.42
C ASP A 71 -5.25 15.38 -11.63
N THR A 72 -4.27 14.48 -11.76
CA THR A 72 -2.99 14.63 -11.07
C THR A 72 -2.25 15.89 -11.52
N ILE A 73 -2.21 16.18 -12.82
CA ILE A 73 -1.58 17.41 -13.35
C ILE A 73 -2.29 18.67 -12.84
N ARG A 74 -3.63 18.68 -12.88
CA ARG A 74 -4.44 19.80 -12.40
C ARG A 74 -4.27 20.01 -10.90
N TRP A 75 -4.32 18.94 -10.11
CA TRP A 75 -4.16 18.99 -8.67
C TRP A 75 -2.81 19.57 -8.28
N ASN A 76 -1.71 19.14 -8.87
CA ASN A 76 -0.39 19.70 -8.58
C ASN A 76 -0.33 21.21 -8.90
N ARG A 77 -0.96 21.65 -10.01
CA ARG A 77 -1.01 23.07 -10.38
C ARG A 77 -1.77 23.93 -9.35
N HIS A 78 -2.85 23.39 -8.78
CA HIS A 78 -3.65 24.12 -7.78
C HIS A 78 -3.06 23.97 -6.37
N TRP A 79 -2.43 22.83 -6.07
CA TRP A 79 -1.86 22.56 -4.76
C TRP A 79 -0.63 23.42 -4.47
N GLU A 80 0.18 23.69 -5.47
CA GLU A 80 1.42 24.47 -5.32
C GLU A 80 1.20 25.82 -4.62
N PRO A 81 0.33 26.73 -5.10
CA PRO A 81 0.12 28.02 -4.45
C PRO A 81 -0.56 27.89 -3.07
N LEU A 82 -1.47 26.90 -2.89
CA LEU A 82 -2.13 26.65 -1.61
C LEU A 82 -1.12 26.22 -0.54
N LEU A 83 -0.27 25.26 -0.88
CA LEU A 83 0.76 24.75 0.02
C LEU A 83 1.80 25.83 0.34
N ASP A 84 2.19 26.61 -0.67
CA ASP A 84 3.14 27.69 -0.50
C ASP A 84 2.63 28.80 0.46
N HIS A 85 1.34 29.15 0.35
CA HIS A 85 0.67 30.06 1.27
C HIS A 85 0.61 29.46 2.69
N PHE A 86 0.20 28.19 2.82
CA PHE A 86 0.12 27.51 4.11
C PHE A 86 1.46 27.46 4.86
N ILE A 87 2.55 27.22 4.14
CA ILE A 87 3.90 27.16 4.71
C ILE A 87 4.41 28.54 5.13
N ASN A 88 3.94 29.62 4.49
CA ASN A 88 4.33 30.99 4.90
C ASN A 88 3.89 31.35 6.32
N GLU A 89 2.79 30.78 6.78
CA GLU A 89 2.22 31.06 8.11
C GLU A 89 2.96 30.34 9.24
N THR A 90 3.69 29.26 8.92
CA THR A 90 4.35 28.42 9.92
C THR A 90 5.60 27.78 9.35
N ARG A 91 6.73 27.96 10.05
CA ARG A 91 7.99 27.31 9.69
C ARG A 91 7.92 25.81 10.00
N PHE A 92 8.29 24.98 9.03
CA PHE A 92 8.41 23.52 9.16
C PHE A 92 9.89 23.10 9.02
N ASP A 93 10.27 22.06 9.76
CA ASP A 93 11.61 21.48 9.73
C ASP A 93 11.71 20.34 8.71
N LEU A 94 10.57 19.66 8.42
CA LEU A 94 10.48 18.55 7.48
C LEU A 94 9.10 18.51 6.84
N ILE A 95 9.04 18.22 5.54
CA ILE A 95 7.81 17.91 4.84
C ILE A 95 7.81 16.43 4.45
N VAL A 96 6.69 15.73 4.69
CA VAL A 96 6.49 14.34 4.29
C VAL A 96 5.37 14.28 3.26
N THR A 97 5.59 13.56 2.16
CA THR A 97 4.56 13.40 1.12
C THR A 97 4.58 12.02 0.47
N GLN A 98 3.53 11.75 -0.29
CA GLN A 98 3.40 10.54 -1.10
C GLN A 98 2.43 10.76 -2.29
N ASN A 99 2.42 9.83 -3.23
CA ASN A 99 1.38 9.72 -4.28
C ASN A 99 1.26 10.95 -5.19
N ARG A 100 0.03 11.44 -5.39
CA ARG A 100 -0.33 12.33 -6.50
C ARG A 100 0.10 13.78 -6.34
N LEU A 101 0.25 14.25 -5.10
CA LEU A 101 0.66 15.63 -4.78
C LEU A 101 2.18 15.78 -4.58
N LEU A 102 2.94 14.72 -4.84
CA LEU A 102 4.39 14.67 -4.67
C LEU A 102 5.10 15.81 -5.41
N PHE A 103 4.78 16.02 -6.69
CA PHE A 103 5.51 16.97 -7.53
C PHE A 103 5.40 18.41 -7.02
N SER A 104 4.17 18.89 -6.76
CA SER A 104 3.96 20.23 -6.22
C SER A 104 4.53 20.40 -4.82
N THR A 105 4.41 19.38 -3.98
CA THR A 105 4.95 19.41 -2.61
C THR A 105 6.48 19.54 -2.63
N VAL A 106 7.17 18.71 -3.42
CA VAL A 106 8.64 18.77 -3.53
C VAL A 106 9.09 20.11 -4.12
N LYS A 107 8.38 20.60 -5.15
CA LYS A 107 8.69 21.89 -5.78
C LYS A 107 8.60 23.04 -4.78
N VAL A 108 7.56 23.09 -3.94
CA VAL A 108 7.41 24.11 -2.88
C VAL A 108 8.50 23.95 -1.81
N ALA A 109 8.72 22.71 -1.33
CA ALA A 109 9.73 22.40 -0.32
C ALA A 109 11.13 22.86 -0.77
N THR A 110 11.53 22.54 -2.01
CA THR A 110 12.82 22.94 -2.60
C THR A 110 12.94 24.47 -2.66
N ARG A 111 11.91 25.17 -3.13
CA ARG A 111 11.89 26.65 -3.19
C ARG A 111 12.01 27.29 -1.81
N ARG A 112 11.49 26.67 -0.78
CA ARG A 112 11.51 27.14 0.61
C ARG A 112 12.69 26.61 1.41
N HIS A 113 13.58 25.84 0.79
CA HIS A 113 14.72 25.20 1.46
C HIS A 113 14.32 24.33 2.67
N ILE A 114 13.15 23.67 2.58
CA ILE A 114 12.66 22.75 3.60
C ILE A 114 12.96 21.31 3.13
N PRO A 115 13.64 20.48 3.94
CA PRO A 115 13.84 19.08 3.62
C PRO A 115 12.51 18.35 3.34
N VAL A 116 12.48 17.48 2.32
CA VAL A 116 11.29 16.73 1.95
C VAL A 116 11.56 15.25 1.83
N ALA A 117 10.81 14.45 2.60
CA ALA A 117 10.79 12.99 2.53
C ALA A 117 9.60 12.51 1.67
N VAL A 118 9.90 11.72 0.65
CA VAL A 118 8.90 11.20 -0.29
C VAL A 118 8.77 9.68 -0.15
N PHE A 119 7.57 9.23 0.19
CA PHE A 119 7.26 7.80 0.23
C PHE A 119 6.86 7.24 -1.13
N VAL A 120 7.62 6.27 -1.61
CA VAL A 120 7.41 5.54 -2.86
C VAL A 120 6.69 4.23 -2.56
N ARG A 121 5.37 4.18 -2.78
CA ARG A 121 4.50 3.07 -2.36
C ARG A 121 3.59 2.54 -3.47
N ALA A 122 3.65 3.14 -4.65
CA ALA A 122 2.73 2.83 -5.74
C ALA A 122 3.45 2.80 -7.08
N PHE A 123 3.04 1.89 -7.94
CA PHE A 123 3.60 1.79 -9.30
C PHE A 123 3.13 2.89 -10.26
N SER A 124 2.13 3.69 -9.87
CA SER A 124 1.67 4.82 -10.70
C SER A 124 2.77 5.85 -11.00
N MET A 125 3.82 5.89 -10.17
CA MET A 125 4.99 6.74 -10.39
C MET A 125 5.91 6.24 -11.51
N PHE A 126 5.79 4.96 -11.90
CA PHE A 126 6.65 4.28 -12.87
C PHE A 126 5.89 3.84 -14.12
N CYS A 127 4.65 3.39 -13.96
CA CYS A 127 3.87 2.74 -14.99
C CYS A 127 2.41 3.18 -14.97
N PRO A 128 1.86 3.70 -16.07
CA PRO A 128 0.45 4.12 -16.15
C PRO A 128 -0.52 2.94 -16.01
N LEU A 129 -0.09 1.73 -16.34
CA LEU A 129 -0.84 0.49 -16.14
C LEU A 129 -0.60 -0.14 -14.77
N GLN A 130 0.25 0.47 -13.92
CA GLN A 130 0.62 -0.04 -12.60
C GLN A 130 1.08 -1.51 -12.64
N PHE A 131 1.81 -1.91 -13.69
CA PHE A 131 2.27 -3.29 -13.93
C PHE A 131 1.15 -4.34 -13.89
N ARG A 132 -0.04 -4.01 -14.36
CA ARG A 132 -1.18 -4.95 -14.42
C ARG A 132 -1.20 -5.82 -15.66
N SER A 133 -0.36 -5.54 -16.67
CA SER A 133 -0.17 -6.41 -17.83
C SER A 133 0.76 -7.58 -17.51
N ARG A 134 0.52 -8.76 -18.13
CA ARG A 134 1.26 -10.00 -17.85
C ARG A 134 2.78 -9.87 -18.04
N GLU A 135 3.22 -9.01 -18.95
CA GLU A 135 4.60 -8.94 -19.45
C GLU A 135 5.42 -7.80 -18.83
N ALA A 136 4.73 -6.83 -18.20
CA ALA A 136 5.35 -5.55 -17.86
C ALA A 136 6.39 -5.58 -16.73
N LEU A 137 6.57 -6.69 -16.01
CA LEU A 137 7.35 -6.70 -14.78
C LEU A 137 8.81 -7.09 -14.94
N THR A 138 9.08 -8.00 -15.85
CA THR A 138 10.45 -8.51 -16.07
C THR A 138 11.18 -7.78 -17.18
N GLU A 139 10.45 -7.19 -18.14
CA GLU A 139 10.99 -6.71 -19.41
C GLU A 139 10.51 -5.31 -19.80
N CYS A 140 10.10 -4.47 -18.82
CA CYS A 140 9.67 -3.11 -19.13
C CYS A 140 10.84 -2.28 -19.69
N ASP A 141 10.79 -1.99 -20.99
CA ASP A 141 11.73 -1.12 -21.71
C ASP A 141 11.37 0.38 -21.61
N ARG A 142 10.37 0.73 -20.82
CA ARG A 142 9.81 2.08 -20.64
C ARG A 142 9.14 2.65 -21.90
N ARG A 143 8.95 1.86 -22.94
CA ARG A 143 8.20 2.25 -24.15
C ARG A 143 6.71 2.06 -23.91
N CYS A 144 6.12 2.94 -23.10
CA CYS A 144 4.69 2.86 -22.71
C CYS A 144 3.74 2.80 -23.91
N GLU A 145 4.13 3.30 -25.06
CA GLU A 145 3.36 3.30 -26.31
C GLU A 145 2.99 1.89 -26.77
N THR A 146 3.87 0.91 -26.54
CA THR A 146 3.64 -0.49 -26.94
C THR A 146 2.67 -1.20 -26.02
N CYS A 147 2.67 -0.85 -24.73
CA CYS A 147 1.85 -1.49 -23.67
C CYS A 147 0.44 -0.88 -23.56
N LEU A 148 0.26 0.40 -23.93
CA LEU A 148 -0.98 1.10 -23.69
C LEU A 148 -2.10 0.66 -24.62
N PRO A 149 -3.32 0.40 -24.10
CA PRO A 149 -4.51 0.24 -24.90
C PRO A 149 -4.73 1.47 -25.79
N TRP A 150 -5.31 1.30 -26.98
CA TRP A 150 -5.48 2.36 -27.98
C TRP A 150 -6.12 3.65 -27.42
N ARG A 151 -7.13 3.53 -26.55
CA ARG A 151 -7.77 4.68 -25.87
C ARG A 151 -6.80 5.47 -24.98
N MET A 152 -5.84 4.82 -24.35
CA MET A 152 -4.82 5.48 -23.54
C MET A 152 -3.72 6.10 -24.40
N ARG A 153 -3.45 5.56 -25.61
CA ARG A 153 -2.50 6.16 -26.55
C ARG A 153 -2.95 7.55 -27.01
N LEU A 154 -4.26 7.80 -27.13
CA LEU A 154 -4.80 9.13 -27.46
C LEU A 154 -4.42 10.22 -26.44
N LYS A 155 -4.20 9.83 -25.18
CA LYS A 155 -3.79 10.74 -24.10
C LYS A 155 -2.34 10.53 -23.65
N TYR A 156 -1.53 9.89 -24.47
CA TYR A 156 -0.15 9.55 -24.13
C TYR A 156 0.70 10.76 -23.72
N ARG A 157 0.49 11.93 -24.33
CA ARG A 157 1.18 13.18 -23.96
C ARG A 157 0.95 13.56 -22.48
N PHE A 158 -0.27 13.39 -21.98
CA PHE A 158 -0.60 13.67 -20.58
C PHE A 158 0.00 12.63 -19.65
N ILE A 159 -0.06 11.35 -20.02
CA ILE A 159 0.57 10.26 -19.29
C ILE A 159 2.08 10.50 -19.16
N ARG A 160 2.75 10.78 -20.28
CA ARG A 160 4.19 11.07 -20.30
C ARG A 160 4.55 12.30 -19.46
N ARG A 161 3.75 13.37 -19.55
CA ARG A 161 3.93 14.56 -18.73
C ARG A 161 3.80 14.24 -17.23
N ASN A 162 2.80 13.44 -16.86
CA ASN A 162 2.60 13.04 -15.46
C ASN A 162 3.75 12.18 -14.94
N LEU A 163 4.23 11.21 -15.71
CA LEU A 163 5.41 10.40 -15.36
C LEU A 163 6.67 11.28 -15.22
N GLY A 164 6.87 12.26 -16.11
CA GLY A 164 7.96 13.21 -16.02
C GLY A 164 7.89 14.09 -14.76
N GLN A 165 6.70 14.48 -14.32
CA GLN A 165 6.50 15.20 -13.06
C GLN A 165 6.85 14.32 -11.84
N TYR A 166 6.45 13.03 -11.86
CA TYR A 166 6.87 12.10 -10.81
C TYR A 166 8.39 11.95 -10.77
N GLU A 167 9.04 11.70 -11.90
CA GLU A 167 10.48 11.57 -11.97
C GLU A 167 11.20 12.84 -11.48
N ALA A 168 10.78 14.02 -11.94
CA ALA A 168 11.36 15.29 -11.51
C ALA A 168 11.21 15.51 -10.00
N GLY A 169 10.02 15.22 -9.45
CA GLY A 169 9.79 15.32 -8.01
C GLY A 169 10.64 14.33 -7.20
N LEU A 170 10.76 13.09 -7.67
CA LEU A 170 11.60 12.07 -7.01
C LEU A 170 13.08 12.47 -7.01
N ARG A 171 13.59 13.02 -8.13
CA ARG A 171 14.99 13.47 -8.23
C ARG A 171 15.31 14.68 -7.37
N SER A 172 14.32 15.53 -7.08
CA SER A 172 14.46 16.74 -6.27
C SER A 172 14.15 16.53 -4.79
N ALA A 173 13.70 15.35 -4.41
CA ALA A 173 13.43 15.02 -3.01
C ALA A 173 14.72 14.91 -2.20
N THR A 174 14.69 15.37 -0.94
CA THR A 174 15.83 15.26 -0.03
C THR A 174 16.04 13.83 0.45
N LEU A 175 14.92 13.09 0.67
CA LEU A 175 14.94 11.72 1.11
C LEU A 175 13.85 10.92 0.37
N LEU A 176 14.24 9.82 -0.27
CA LEU A 176 13.31 8.85 -0.83
C LEU A 176 13.16 7.66 0.10
N ILE A 177 11.92 7.25 0.31
CA ILE A 177 11.57 6.13 1.21
C ILE A 177 10.71 5.13 0.45
N ALA A 178 11.22 3.92 0.27
CA ALA A 178 10.47 2.80 -0.26
C ALA A 178 9.77 2.02 0.85
N ASN A 179 8.58 1.49 0.58
CA ASN A 179 7.83 0.69 1.55
C ASN A 179 8.24 -0.79 1.58
N SER A 180 9.25 -1.18 0.82
CA SER A 180 9.83 -2.53 0.75
C SER A 180 11.18 -2.49 0.02
N ILE A 181 11.99 -3.50 0.22
CA ILE A 181 13.22 -3.72 -0.58
C ILE A 181 12.85 -3.82 -2.06
N TYR A 182 11.78 -4.57 -2.36
CA TYR A 182 11.28 -4.67 -3.73
C TYR A 182 10.98 -3.30 -4.37
N MET A 183 10.31 -2.39 -3.67
CA MET A 183 10.01 -1.06 -4.21
C MET A 183 11.25 -0.17 -4.32
N ARG A 184 12.23 -0.31 -3.41
CA ARG A 184 13.54 0.33 -3.55
C ARG A 184 14.23 -0.12 -4.83
N ASP A 185 14.25 -1.42 -5.10
CA ASP A 185 14.88 -1.98 -6.29
C ASP A 185 14.15 -1.58 -7.59
N VAL A 186 12.81 -1.45 -7.53
CA VAL A 186 12.01 -0.86 -8.62
C VAL A 186 12.41 0.59 -8.87
N LEU A 187 12.54 1.41 -7.83
CA LEU A 187 12.94 2.81 -7.96
C LEU A 187 14.33 2.93 -8.57
N HIS A 188 15.29 2.16 -8.07
CA HIS A 188 16.65 2.12 -8.61
C HIS A 188 16.63 1.68 -10.08
N ARG A 189 15.96 0.61 -10.43
CA ARG A 189 15.87 0.08 -11.81
C ARG A 189 15.27 1.10 -12.79
N PHE A 190 14.21 1.82 -12.38
CA PHE A 190 13.50 2.72 -13.30
C PHE A 190 14.14 4.11 -13.40
N TYR A 191 14.67 4.63 -12.32
CA TYR A 191 15.14 6.01 -12.27
C TYR A 191 16.59 6.16 -11.84
N ASN A 192 17.27 5.06 -11.49
CA ASN A 192 18.61 5.05 -10.91
C ASN A 192 18.69 6.00 -9.69
N LEU A 193 17.73 5.84 -8.78
CA LEU A 193 17.62 6.62 -7.54
C LEU A 193 17.70 5.67 -6.34
N GLU A 194 18.42 6.11 -5.32
CA GLU A 194 18.52 5.39 -4.05
C GLU A 194 17.37 5.77 -3.11
N ALA A 195 16.92 4.82 -2.30
CA ALA A 195 15.92 5.06 -1.26
C ALA A 195 16.23 4.25 0.00
N GLU A 196 15.89 4.82 1.14
CA GLU A 196 15.84 4.10 2.41
C GLU A 196 14.57 3.22 2.45
N VAL A 197 14.61 2.13 3.21
CA VAL A 197 13.44 1.27 3.37
C VAL A 197 12.79 1.54 4.73
N VAL A 198 11.54 1.98 4.69
CA VAL A 198 10.67 2.10 5.87
C VAL A 198 9.39 1.31 5.60
N TYR A 199 9.25 0.20 6.29
CA TYR A 199 8.10 -0.67 6.13
C TYR A 199 6.80 0.01 6.58
N PRO A 200 5.64 -0.40 6.03
CA PRO A 200 4.36 0.19 6.41
C PRO A 200 4.08 0.03 7.91
N ALA A 201 3.82 1.13 8.59
CA ALA A 201 3.39 1.14 9.98
C ALA A 201 2.05 0.40 10.14
N ILE A 202 2.03 -0.63 10.98
CA ILE A 202 0.85 -1.43 11.28
C ILE A 202 0.50 -1.31 12.75
N GLU A 203 -0.68 -0.82 13.03
CA GLU A 203 -1.26 -0.74 14.36
C GLU A 203 -1.86 -2.09 14.73
N TRP A 204 -1.11 -2.94 15.40
CA TRP A 204 -1.50 -4.32 15.73
C TRP A 204 -2.83 -4.41 16.44
N LYS A 205 -3.06 -3.58 17.48
CA LYS A 205 -4.33 -3.54 18.25
C LYS A 205 -5.58 -3.44 17.38
N ARG A 206 -5.44 -2.89 16.17
CA ARG A 206 -6.53 -2.74 15.21
C ARG A 206 -6.93 -4.06 14.55
N TYR A 207 -6.02 -5.03 14.53
CA TYR A 207 -6.15 -6.31 13.82
C TYR A 207 -6.15 -7.51 14.75
N GLU A 208 -5.60 -7.40 15.96
CA GLU A 208 -5.55 -8.48 16.94
C GLU A 208 -6.95 -8.90 17.40
N SER A 209 -7.17 -10.21 17.42
CA SER A 209 -8.37 -10.81 17.96
C SER A 209 -7.99 -11.74 19.13
N PRO A 210 -8.49 -11.46 20.34
CA PRO A 210 -8.18 -12.27 21.53
C PRO A 210 -8.84 -13.66 21.48
N THR A 211 -9.95 -13.79 20.75
CA THR A 211 -10.70 -15.04 20.61
C THR A 211 -10.63 -15.54 19.18
N ARG A 212 -10.14 -16.76 18.98
CA ARG A 212 -9.98 -17.35 17.65
C ARG A 212 -10.74 -18.66 17.54
N ARG A 213 -11.69 -18.69 16.60
CA ARG A 213 -12.32 -19.91 16.06
C ARG A 213 -11.82 -20.14 14.64
N ALA A 214 -10.52 -20.42 14.51
CA ALA A 214 -9.79 -20.38 13.26
C ALA A 214 -9.95 -21.72 12.50
N ASP A 215 -10.93 -21.80 11.63
CA ASP A 215 -11.22 -22.95 10.76
C ASP A 215 -11.25 -22.62 9.26
N ARG A 216 -11.16 -21.32 8.90
CA ARG A 216 -11.39 -20.83 7.53
C ARG A 216 -10.11 -20.42 6.81
N VAL A 217 -10.10 -20.60 5.49
CA VAL A 217 -9.08 -20.04 4.60
C VAL A 217 -9.57 -18.71 4.06
N LEU A 218 -8.86 -17.61 4.33
CA LEU A 218 -9.25 -16.25 3.98
C LEU A 218 -8.64 -15.79 2.65
N PHE A 219 -9.47 -15.25 1.77
CA PHE A 219 -9.05 -14.50 0.59
C PHE A 219 -9.55 -13.05 0.67
N VAL A 220 -8.65 -12.06 0.54
CA VAL A 220 -8.98 -10.63 0.69
C VAL A 220 -8.95 -9.90 -0.64
N LYS A 221 -9.94 -9.02 -0.88
CA LYS A 221 -10.10 -8.21 -2.10
C LYS A 221 -10.20 -9.07 -3.36
N PRO A 222 -11.36 -9.69 -3.65
CA PRO A 222 -11.54 -10.62 -4.76
C PRO A 222 -11.54 -9.91 -6.12
N GLN A 223 -10.37 -9.51 -6.56
CA GLN A 223 -10.10 -8.86 -7.84
C GLN A 223 -9.22 -9.76 -8.71
N TYR A 224 -9.28 -9.57 -10.03
CA TYR A 224 -8.46 -10.33 -10.98
C TYR A 224 -6.96 -10.26 -10.62
N VAL A 225 -6.45 -9.06 -10.41
CA VAL A 225 -5.03 -8.83 -10.09
C VAL A 225 -4.60 -9.42 -8.74
N LYS A 226 -5.55 -9.65 -7.83
CA LYS A 226 -5.32 -10.32 -6.53
C LYS A 226 -5.46 -11.84 -6.61
N GLY A 227 -5.68 -12.39 -7.83
CA GLY A 227 -5.69 -13.82 -8.06
C GLY A 227 -7.07 -14.48 -7.93
N LEU A 228 -8.16 -13.73 -8.11
CA LEU A 228 -9.51 -14.30 -8.10
C LEU A 228 -9.65 -15.55 -9.00
N PRO A 229 -9.11 -15.61 -10.24
CA PRO A 229 -9.22 -16.82 -11.05
C PRO A 229 -8.55 -18.04 -10.41
N ILE A 230 -7.38 -17.84 -9.80
CA ILE A 230 -6.65 -18.91 -9.11
C ILE A 230 -7.42 -19.36 -7.86
N PHE A 231 -7.92 -18.42 -7.06
CA PHE A 231 -8.76 -18.72 -5.90
C PHE A 231 -9.96 -19.59 -6.26
N LEU A 232 -10.67 -19.26 -7.34
CA LEU A 232 -11.85 -20.02 -7.78
C LEU A 232 -11.49 -21.48 -8.14
N GLN A 233 -10.33 -21.71 -8.78
CA GLN A 233 -9.84 -23.06 -9.09
C GLN A 233 -9.51 -23.83 -7.82
N ILE A 234 -8.85 -23.19 -6.84
CA ILE A 234 -8.51 -23.80 -5.54
C ILE A 234 -9.79 -24.18 -4.80
N ALA A 235 -10.75 -23.28 -4.66
CA ALA A 235 -12.01 -23.51 -3.96
C ALA A 235 -12.83 -24.62 -4.62
N ALA A 236 -12.78 -24.73 -5.95
CA ALA A 236 -13.46 -25.82 -6.69
C ALA A 236 -12.81 -27.19 -6.48
N GLN A 237 -11.50 -27.25 -6.25
CA GLN A 237 -10.75 -28.49 -6.00
C GLN A 237 -10.83 -28.94 -4.52
N MET A 238 -11.06 -28.00 -3.59
CA MET A 238 -11.07 -28.27 -2.15
C MET A 238 -12.47 -28.04 -1.55
N ARG A 239 -13.43 -28.86 -1.96
CA ARG A 239 -14.85 -28.70 -1.61
C ARG A 239 -15.15 -28.81 -0.10
N ASP A 240 -14.33 -29.57 0.63
CA ASP A 240 -14.49 -29.77 2.07
C ASP A 240 -13.79 -28.67 2.89
N THR A 241 -13.01 -27.80 2.25
CA THR A 241 -12.32 -26.68 2.92
C THR A 241 -13.21 -25.45 2.92
N PRO A 242 -13.53 -24.90 4.11
CA PRO A 242 -14.34 -23.69 4.20
C PRO A 242 -13.50 -22.44 3.93
N PHE A 243 -13.96 -21.59 3.00
CA PHE A 243 -13.32 -20.35 2.61
C PHE A 243 -14.11 -19.12 3.05
N LEU A 244 -13.39 -18.05 3.38
CA LEU A 244 -13.92 -16.70 3.57
C LEU A 244 -13.40 -15.78 2.47
N VAL A 245 -14.28 -14.93 1.94
CA VAL A 245 -13.91 -13.88 0.97
C VAL A 245 -14.32 -12.53 1.53
N ALA A 246 -13.33 -11.68 1.87
CA ALA A 246 -13.55 -10.35 2.40
C ALA A 246 -13.18 -9.27 1.36
N GLY A 247 -14.02 -8.25 1.22
CA GLY A 247 -13.81 -7.12 0.32
C GLY A 247 -15.04 -6.79 -0.53
N LYS A 248 -15.02 -5.65 -1.20
CA LYS A 248 -16.12 -5.25 -2.09
C LYS A 248 -16.29 -6.25 -3.24
N ILE A 249 -17.47 -6.83 -3.35
CA ILE A 249 -17.83 -7.82 -4.37
C ILE A 249 -18.94 -7.26 -5.24
N GLY A 250 -18.63 -6.90 -6.49
CA GLY A 250 -19.64 -6.49 -7.47
C GLY A 250 -20.52 -7.66 -7.94
N ARG A 251 -21.68 -7.36 -8.53
CA ARG A 251 -22.65 -8.37 -9.04
C ARG A 251 -22.01 -9.41 -9.96
N HIS A 252 -21.13 -8.95 -10.90
CA HIS A 252 -20.42 -9.84 -11.82
C HIS A 252 -19.47 -10.80 -11.08
N THR A 253 -18.70 -10.28 -10.13
CA THR A 253 -17.79 -11.10 -9.31
C THR A 253 -18.56 -12.09 -8.44
N ARG A 254 -19.69 -11.68 -7.86
CA ARG A 254 -20.55 -12.56 -7.05
C ARG A 254 -21.07 -13.76 -7.83
N ARG A 255 -21.38 -13.58 -9.13
CA ARG A 255 -21.81 -14.69 -10.00
C ARG A 255 -20.74 -15.76 -10.16
N LYS A 256 -19.46 -15.44 -10.05
CA LYS A 256 -18.35 -16.40 -10.18
C LYS A 256 -18.23 -17.37 -9.01
N PHE A 257 -18.86 -17.07 -7.87
CA PHE A 257 -18.90 -17.93 -6.69
C PHE A 257 -20.10 -18.88 -6.69
N ARG A 258 -20.97 -18.85 -7.71
CA ARG A 258 -22.10 -19.78 -7.83
C ARG A 258 -21.60 -21.22 -7.93
N GLY A 259 -22.22 -22.12 -7.16
CA GLY A 259 -21.84 -23.54 -7.10
C GLY A 259 -20.60 -23.82 -6.27
N LEU A 260 -20.10 -22.82 -5.51
CA LEU A 260 -19.03 -22.97 -4.52
C LEU A 260 -19.64 -22.82 -3.12
N ASP A 261 -20.31 -23.85 -2.63
CA ASP A 261 -21.04 -23.85 -1.34
C ASP A 261 -20.06 -23.74 -0.13
N ASN A 262 -18.80 -24.07 -0.36
CA ASN A 262 -17.72 -23.93 0.60
C ASN A 262 -17.14 -22.50 0.72
N VAL A 263 -17.70 -21.49 0.02
CA VAL A 263 -17.22 -20.12 0.00
C VAL A 263 -18.23 -19.15 0.60
N GLU A 264 -17.91 -18.58 1.76
CA GLU A 264 -18.69 -17.52 2.39
C GLU A 264 -18.16 -16.13 1.95
N CYS A 265 -19.02 -15.34 1.30
CA CYS A 265 -18.68 -13.98 0.84
C CYS A 265 -19.17 -12.91 1.83
N LEU A 266 -18.27 -12.31 2.59
CA LEU A 266 -18.56 -11.31 3.63
C LEU A 266 -18.87 -9.91 3.06
N GLY A 267 -18.42 -9.61 1.84
CA GLY A 267 -18.50 -8.27 1.30
C GLY A 267 -17.47 -7.33 1.95
N TRP A 268 -17.78 -6.03 1.99
CA TRP A 268 -16.92 -5.05 2.66
C TRP A 268 -17.02 -5.21 4.18
N VAL A 269 -15.88 -5.30 4.85
CA VAL A 269 -15.77 -5.47 6.30
C VAL A 269 -15.11 -4.24 6.91
N LYS A 270 -15.74 -3.67 7.93
CA LYS A 270 -15.24 -2.50 8.67
C LYS A 270 -14.08 -2.87 9.60
N HIS A 271 -14.19 -4.00 10.30
CA HIS A 271 -13.21 -4.45 11.28
C HIS A 271 -12.62 -5.81 10.89
N MET A 272 -11.43 -5.79 10.31
CA MET A 272 -10.77 -7.02 9.84
C MET A 272 -10.40 -7.98 10.98
N LYS A 273 -10.27 -7.50 12.22
CA LYS A 273 -10.05 -8.36 13.40
C LYS A 273 -11.08 -9.47 13.52
N ASP A 274 -12.37 -9.18 13.22
CA ASP A 274 -13.46 -10.16 13.32
C ASP A 274 -13.33 -11.26 12.23
N VAL A 275 -12.75 -10.91 11.09
CA VAL A 275 -12.44 -11.86 10.01
C VAL A 275 -11.21 -12.69 10.38
N TYR A 276 -10.16 -12.04 10.92
CA TYR A 276 -8.96 -12.76 11.37
C TYR A 276 -9.25 -13.73 12.52
N ALA A 277 -10.24 -13.43 13.38
CA ALA A 277 -10.70 -14.36 14.42
C ALA A 277 -11.16 -15.71 13.88
N ARG A 278 -11.71 -15.75 12.66
CA ARG A 278 -12.22 -16.95 11.97
C ARG A 278 -11.19 -17.56 11.02
N THR A 279 -10.05 -16.91 10.82
CA THR A 279 -9.06 -17.27 9.79
C THR A 279 -8.00 -18.20 10.35
N ARG A 280 -7.86 -19.39 9.75
CA ARG A 280 -6.76 -20.31 9.99
C ARG A 280 -5.55 -20.00 9.10
N VAL A 281 -5.78 -19.78 7.80
CA VAL A 281 -4.73 -19.51 6.79
C VAL A 281 -5.16 -18.33 5.93
N LEU A 282 -4.23 -17.41 5.65
CA LEU A 282 -4.44 -16.37 4.66
C LEU A 282 -3.95 -16.87 3.30
N LEU A 283 -4.83 -16.84 2.29
CA LEU A 283 -4.52 -17.21 0.90
C LEU A 283 -4.39 -15.95 0.05
N GLY A 284 -3.19 -15.73 -0.49
CA GLY A 284 -2.86 -14.54 -1.28
C GLY A 284 -2.31 -14.84 -2.67
N PRO A 285 -3.15 -15.34 -3.62
CA PRO A 285 -2.70 -15.76 -4.94
C PRO A 285 -2.55 -14.57 -5.91
N SER A 286 -1.91 -13.49 -5.47
CA SER A 286 -1.79 -12.26 -6.24
C SER A 286 -1.04 -12.49 -7.55
N ILE A 287 -1.69 -12.15 -8.67
CA ILE A 287 -1.06 -12.12 -9.99
C ILE A 287 -0.19 -10.86 -10.11
N TRP A 288 -0.63 -9.78 -9.46
CA TRP A 288 0.06 -8.52 -9.44
C TRP A 288 1.21 -8.54 -8.41
N PRO A 289 2.38 -8.03 -8.75
CA PRO A 289 3.47 -7.87 -7.79
C PRO A 289 3.10 -6.75 -6.83
N GLU A 290 2.69 -7.08 -5.64
CA GLU A 290 2.34 -6.05 -4.66
C GLU A 290 3.57 -5.24 -4.24
N PRO A 291 3.43 -3.92 -4.03
CA PRO A 291 4.52 -3.12 -3.47
C PRO A 291 5.03 -3.63 -2.14
N PHE A 292 4.13 -4.21 -1.29
CA PHE A 292 4.48 -4.85 -0.03
C PHE A 292 3.54 -6.00 0.32
N GLY A 293 2.24 -5.72 0.54
CA GLY A 293 1.26 -6.73 0.94
C GLY A 293 0.92 -6.69 2.43
N ARG A 294 0.44 -5.52 2.92
CA ARG A 294 0.06 -5.32 4.33
C ARG A 294 -0.82 -6.42 4.94
N VAL A 295 -1.76 -6.97 4.17
CA VAL A 295 -2.70 -7.99 4.63
C VAL A 295 -2.00 -9.23 5.19
N PHE A 296 -0.81 -9.57 4.68
CA PHE A 296 -0.03 -10.69 5.19
C PHE A 296 0.52 -10.41 6.59
N VAL A 297 0.97 -9.17 6.84
CA VAL A 297 1.45 -8.77 8.17
C VAL A 297 0.29 -8.61 9.16
N GLU A 298 -0.85 -8.09 8.71
CA GLU A 298 -2.07 -7.98 9.53
C GLU A 298 -2.55 -9.37 9.99
N ALA A 299 -2.51 -10.37 9.10
CA ALA A 299 -2.79 -11.77 9.45
C ALA A 299 -1.72 -12.35 10.39
N ALA A 300 -0.45 -12.10 10.07
CA ALA A 300 0.70 -12.58 10.84
C ALA A 300 0.73 -12.03 12.27
N ALA A 301 0.24 -10.81 12.52
CA ALA A 301 0.06 -10.24 13.87
C ALA A 301 -0.89 -11.09 14.74
N ASN A 302 -1.73 -11.93 14.13
CA ASN A 302 -2.56 -12.92 14.78
C ASN A 302 -1.95 -14.35 14.76
N GLY A 303 -0.71 -14.52 14.37
CA GLY A 303 -0.11 -15.83 14.18
C GLY A 303 -0.80 -16.64 13.08
N ILE A 304 -1.39 -16.00 12.07
CA ILE A 304 -2.02 -16.65 10.92
C ILE A 304 -0.98 -16.85 9.83
N PRO A 305 -0.61 -18.10 9.49
CA PRO A 305 0.30 -18.36 8.40
C PRO A 305 -0.34 -18.02 7.05
N SER A 306 0.50 -17.68 6.08
CA SER A 306 0.05 -17.30 4.75
C SER A 306 0.52 -18.30 3.68
N ILE A 307 -0.33 -18.56 2.68
CA ILE A 307 0.08 -19.14 1.40
C ILE A 307 -0.04 -18.03 0.37
N ALA A 308 1.06 -17.65 -0.25
CA ALA A 308 1.11 -16.43 -1.05
C ALA A 308 1.99 -16.56 -2.29
N SER A 309 1.71 -15.74 -3.30
CA SER A 309 2.55 -15.63 -4.49
C SER A 309 3.95 -15.12 -4.15
N ALA A 310 5.00 -15.72 -4.69
CA ALA A 310 6.36 -15.22 -4.59
C ALA A 310 6.59 -14.04 -5.56
N ARG A 311 5.78 -12.94 -5.41
CA ARG A 311 5.80 -11.79 -6.32
C ARG A 311 5.88 -10.45 -5.58
N GLY A 312 6.67 -9.53 -6.13
CA GLY A 312 6.80 -8.18 -5.57
C GLY A 312 7.35 -8.19 -4.15
N GLY A 313 6.79 -7.35 -3.28
CA GLY A 313 7.12 -7.28 -1.85
C GLY A 313 6.41 -8.33 -0.97
N ILE A 314 5.61 -9.24 -1.55
CA ILE A 314 4.92 -10.30 -0.79
C ILE A 314 5.91 -11.20 -0.03
N PRO A 315 7.03 -11.65 -0.62
CA PRO A 315 8.02 -12.45 0.12
C PRO A 315 8.56 -11.76 1.38
N GLU A 316 8.74 -10.43 1.32
CA GLU A 316 9.19 -9.64 2.48
C GLU A 316 8.11 -9.58 3.58
N ALA A 317 6.83 -9.43 3.18
CA ALA A 317 5.72 -9.36 4.12
C ALA A 317 5.41 -10.70 4.79
N VAL A 318 5.61 -11.82 4.10
CA VAL A 318 5.35 -13.18 4.61
C VAL A 318 6.54 -13.73 5.40
N GLY A 319 7.77 -13.49 4.94
CA GLY A 319 8.99 -14.03 5.56
C GLY A 319 8.94 -15.55 5.67
N LYS A 320 9.30 -16.07 6.85
CA LYS A 320 9.23 -17.52 7.18
C LYS A 320 7.83 -17.93 7.71
N GLY A 321 6.88 -17.00 7.79
CA GLY A 321 5.53 -17.21 8.35
C GLY A 321 4.53 -17.82 7.37
N GLY A 322 5.00 -18.49 6.32
CA GLY A 322 4.09 -19.12 5.35
C GLY A 322 4.79 -19.83 4.22
N ILE A 323 4.02 -20.20 3.20
CA ILE A 323 4.49 -20.90 2.02
C ILE A 323 4.38 -19.97 0.80
N LEU A 324 5.48 -19.78 0.09
CA LEU A 324 5.54 -18.95 -1.10
C LEU A 324 5.46 -19.80 -2.37
N ILE A 325 4.50 -19.48 -3.24
CA ILE A 325 4.25 -20.17 -4.51
C ILE A 325 4.89 -19.36 -5.65
N LYS A 326 5.82 -19.99 -6.38
CA LYS A 326 6.50 -19.41 -7.54
C LYS A 326 5.67 -19.57 -8.81
N ASP A 327 5.21 -20.79 -9.08
CA ASP A 327 4.31 -21.08 -10.21
C ASP A 327 2.85 -20.83 -9.78
N ILE A 328 2.48 -19.57 -9.83
CA ILE A 328 1.20 -19.12 -9.29
C ILE A 328 -0.01 -19.58 -10.10
N PHE A 329 0.16 -19.93 -11.38
CA PHE A 329 -0.94 -20.35 -12.26
C PHE A 329 -1.25 -21.83 -12.15
N ASP A 330 -0.37 -22.62 -11.56
CA ASP A 330 -0.62 -24.01 -11.23
C ASP A 330 -1.40 -24.10 -9.90
N SER A 331 -2.70 -24.29 -9.99
CA SER A 331 -3.58 -24.38 -8.80
C SER A 331 -3.26 -25.58 -7.92
N SER A 332 -2.62 -26.64 -8.45
CA SER A 332 -2.22 -27.84 -7.68
C SER A 332 -1.20 -27.49 -6.60
N ARG A 333 -0.28 -26.54 -6.87
CA ARG A 333 0.70 -26.06 -5.91
C ARG A 333 0.09 -25.37 -4.70
N TRP A 334 -1.02 -24.67 -4.92
CA TRP A 334 -1.79 -24.02 -3.86
C TRP A 334 -2.53 -25.04 -3.00
N VAL A 335 -3.14 -26.05 -3.64
CA VAL A 335 -3.81 -27.16 -2.95
C VAL A 335 -2.82 -27.96 -2.11
N GLU A 336 -1.64 -28.29 -2.65
CA GLU A 336 -0.56 -28.98 -1.94
C GLU A 336 -0.11 -28.16 -0.72
N ALA A 337 0.07 -26.84 -0.86
CA ALA A 337 0.46 -25.96 0.23
C ALA A 337 -0.62 -25.88 1.32
N LEU A 338 -1.90 -25.84 0.96
CA LEU A 338 -3.01 -25.87 1.91
C LEU A 338 -3.03 -27.20 2.69
N ARG A 339 -2.91 -28.34 2.02
CA ARG A 339 -2.82 -29.67 2.64
C ARG A 339 -1.60 -29.78 3.56
N ARG A 340 -0.47 -29.21 3.18
CA ARG A 340 0.74 -29.17 4.02
C ARG A 340 0.49 -28.44 5.33
N LEU A 341 -0.31 -27.36 5.33
CA LEU A 341 -0.67 -26.62 6.56
C LEU A 341 -1.81 -27.31 7.36
N GLU A 342 -2.38 -28.42 6.88
CA GLU A 342 -3.25 -29.28 7.70
C GLU A 342 -2.45 -30.02 8.76
N ASN A 343 -1.18 -30.32 8.52
CA ASN A 343 -0.29 -30.92 9.51
C ASN A 343 -0.07 -29.93 10.70
N PRO A 344 -0.43 -30.33 11.94
CA PRO A 344 -0.38 -29.43 13.10
C PRO A 344 1.01 -28.90 13.40
N THR A 345 2.05 -29.71 13.23
CA THR A 345 3.44 -29.30 13.49
C THR A 345 3.90 -28.25 12.49
N VAL A 346 3.64 -28.46 11.19
CA VAL A 346 3.99 -27.48 10.14
C VAL A 346 3.23 -26.19 10.35
N TYR A 347 1.95 -26.29 10.69
CA TYR A 347 1.12 -25.12 10.98
C TYR A 347 1.67 -24.32 12.16
N ALA A 348 1.98 -24.98 13.27
CA ALA A 348 2.51 -24.33 14.48
C ALA A 348 3.82 -23.57 14.20
N ILE A 349 4.76 -24.20 13.47
CA ILE A 349 6.02 -23.57 13.08
C ILE A 349 5.76 -22.32 12.20
N CYS A 350 4.88 -22.43 11.20
CA CYS A 350 4.55 -21.29 10.35
C CYS A 350 3.85 -20.16 11.12
N ALA A 351 2.95 -20.50 12.03
CA ALA A 351 2.21 -19.55 12.86
C ALA A 351 3.12 -18.77 13.80
N GLU A 352 4.05 -19.46 14.48
CA GLU A 352 5.06 -18.85 15.35
C GLU A 352 5.98 -17.91 14.55
N ASN A 353 6.49 -18.38 13.41
CA ASN A 353 7.31 -17.58 12.53
C ASN A 353 6.57 -16.36 11.98
N ALA A 354 5.27 -16.49 11.65
CA ALA A 354 4.44 -15.38 11.20
C ALA A 354 4.34 -14.31 12.27
N TYR A 355 3.98 -14.69 13.51
CA TYR A 355 3.88 -13.76 14.62
C TYR A 355 5.21 -13.06 14.94
N ALA A 356 6.31 -13.83 14.99
CA ALA A 356 7.64 -13.28 15.22
C ALA A 356 8.07 -12.31 14.10
N HIS A 357 7.78 -12.65 12.84
CA HIS A 357 8.10 -11.82 11.68
C HIS A 357 7.31 -10.51 11.68
N ALA A 358 6.03 -10.55 12.05
CA ALA A 358 5.17 -9.38 12.06
C ALA A 358 5.67 -8.27 13.00
N LYS A 359 6.42 -8.59 14.06
CA LYS A 359 7.01 -7.62 15.00
C LYS A 359 7.88 -6.55 14.32
N LYS A 360 8.47 -6.87 13.16
CA LYS A 360 9.30 -5.94 12.37
C LYS A 360 8.49 -4.79 11.72
N PHE A 361 7.16 -4.90 11.70
CA PHE A 361 6.26 -3.99 10.99
C PHE A 361 5.29 -3.26 11.92
N THR A 362 5.57 -3.23 13.22
CA THR A 362 4.80 -2.42 14.16
C THR A 362 4.95 -0.93 13.83
N ALA A 363 3.98 -0.12 14.25
CA ALA A 363 4.04 1.32 14.06
C ALA A 363 5.29 1.94 14.72
N ALA A 364 5.69 1.42 15.89
CA ALA A 364 6.91 1.85 16.58
C ALA A 364 8.18 1.51 15.79
N GLU A 365 8.28 0.29 15.24
CA GLU A 365 9.46 -0.10 14.45
C GLU A 365 9.55 0.68 13.13
N SER A 366 8.41 0.93 12.47
CA SER A 366 8.36 1.79 11.28
C SER A 366 8.81 3.23 11.60
N LEU A 367 8.42 3.76 12.77
CA LEU A 367 8.92 5.04 13.23
C LEU A 367 10.44 5.02 13.44
N ASN A 368 10.98 4.00 14.11
CA ASN A 368 12.42 3.87 14.32
C ASN A 368 13.19 3.82 13.00
N GLN A 369 12.67 3.11 11.99
CA GLN A 369 13.25 3.09 10.63
C GLN A 369 13.20 4.48 10.00
N PHE A 370 12.07 5.18 10.11
CA PHE A 370 11.91 6.53 9.59
C PHE A 370 12.90 7.51 10.24
N ILE A 371 13.02 7.50 11.56
CA ILE A 371 13.95 8.35 12.32
C ILE A 371 15.38 8.12 11.84
N ARG A 372 15.83 6.87 11.76
CA ARG A 372 17.17 6.53 11.27
C ARG A 372 17.40 7.05 9.84
N SER A 373 16.39 6.92 8.97
CA SER A 373 16.49 7.40 7.58
C SER A 373 16.58 8.93 7.50
N VAL A 374 15.79 9.63 8.30
CA VAL A 374 15.82 11.11 8.38
C VAL A 374 17.16 11.58 8.94
N HIS A 375 17.63 11.00 10.04
CA HIS A 375 18.92 11.36 10.64
C HIS A 375 20.08 11.16 9.65
N LYS A 376 20.12 10.01 8.98
CA LYS A 376 21.14 9.68 7.97
C LYS A 376 21.15 10.65 6.79
N ALA A 377 19.96 11.05 6.31
CA ALA A 377 19.84 11.86 5.09
C ALA A 377 20.03 13.37 5.32
N ILE A 378 19.57 13.88 6.46
CA ILE A 378 19.47 15.33 6.70
C ILE A 378 19.97 15.76 8.09
N GLY A 379 20.49 14.84 8.90
CA GLY A 379 21.08 15.16 10.22
C GLY A 379 20.06 15.62 11.27
N LEU A 380 18.76 15.50 11.01
CA LEU A 380 17.72 15.89 11.97
C LEU A 380 17.47 14.75 12.99
N GLU A 381 17.38 15.13 14.26
CA GLU A 381 16.98 14.23 15.35
C GLU A 381 15.46 14.31 15.58
N LEU A 382 14.78 13.18 15.38
CA LEU A 382 13.35 13.00 15.57
C LEU A 382 13.05 12.22 16.87
#